data_955c63180255dd440107aa71b8e3b244
#
_entry.id   955c63180255dd440107aa71b8e3b244
#
_cell.length_a   1.000
_cell.length_b   1.000
_cell.length_c   1.000
_cell.angle_alpha   90.00
_cell.angle_beta   90.00
_cell.angle_gamma   90.00
#
_symmetry.space_group_name_H-M   'P 1'
#
loop_
_entity.id
_entity.type
_entity.pdbx_description
1 polymer ?
#
loop_
_entity_poly.entity_id
_entity_poly.type
_entity_poly.pdbx_seq_one_letter_code
_entity_poly.pdbx_strand_id
1 'polypeptide(L)'
;MAIERTLSIIKPDAVAKNVIGQIYARFEAAGLKVVAARMAHLSRAEAEQFYAVHKERSFFKDLVDFMISGPVMIQVLEGEGAILKNRDLMGATDPKKAAAGTIRADFAASIDANAVHGSDAPETAAVEVGFFFPALNIYSR
;
A
#
# COMPACT_ATOMS: atom_id res chain seq x y z
N MET A 1 12.62 6.32 -18.32
CA MET A 1 12.01 5.15 -17.67
C MET A 1 10.58 4.98 -18.12
N ALA A 2 10.12 3.73 -18.12
CA ALA A 2 8.73 3.46 -18.49
C ALA A 2 7.78 3.93 -17.39
N ILE A 3 6.59 4.35 -17.81
CA ILE A 3 5.50 4.64 -16.87
C ILE A 3 4.99 3.32 -16.30
N GLU A 4 4.90 3.25 -14.98
CA GLU A 4 4.46 2.07 -14.24
C GLU A 4 3.30 2.42 -13.34
N ARG A 5 2.53 1.38 -12.99
CA ARG A 5 1.53 1.45 -11.92
C ARG A 5 1.94 0.55 -10.77
N THR A 6 1.63 0.97 -9.55
CA THR A 6 1.82 0.15 -8.36
C THR A 6 0.58 0.26 -7.49
N LEU A 7 0.25 -0.82 -6.79
CA LEU A 7 -0.82 -0.76 -5.81
C LEU A 7 -0.25 -0.33 -4.46
N SER A 8 -0.92 0.60 -3.83
CA SER A 8 -0.58 1.07 -2.48
C SER A 8 -1.80 0.93 -1.59
N ILE A 9 -1.59 0.55 -0.34
CA ILE A 9 -2.66 0.52 0.65
C ILE A 9 -2.16 1.26 1.88
N ILE A 10 -2.97 2.19 2.37
CA ILE A 10 -2.78 2.78 3.70
C ILE A 10 -3.52 1.87 4.67
N LYS A 11 -2.78 1.22 5.56
CA LYS A 11 -3.28 0.16 6.44
C LYS A 11 -4.11 0.74 7.58
N PRO A 12 -4.88 -0.10 8.30
CA PRO A 12 -5.80 0.39 9.33
C PRO A 12 -5.15 1.25 10.40
N ASP A 13 -3.91 0.96 10.77
CA ASP A 13 -3.19 1.74 11.79
C ASP A 13 -2.99 3.20 11.36
N ALA A 14 -2.57 3.42 10.12
CA ALA A 14 -2.35 4.77 9.60
C ALA A 14 -3.68 5.47 9.29
N VAL A 15 -4.68 4.76 8.81
CA VAL A 15 -6.02 5.34 8.61
C VAL A 15 -6.55 5.85 9.95
N ALA A 16 -6.40 5.06 11.02
CA ALA A 16 -6.86 5.44 12.36
C ALA A 16 -6.12 6.68 12.90
N LYS A 17 -4.88 6.90 12.49
CA LYS A 17 -4.10 8.08 12.86
C LYS A 17 -4.50 9.34 12.10
N ASN A 18 -5.39 9.20 11.12
CA ASN A 18 -5.87 10.32 10.30
C ASN A 18 -4.76 11.02 9.51
N VAL A 19 -3.87 10.23 8.89
CA VAL A 19 -2.71 10.74 8.13
C VAL A 19 -2.79 10.44 6.63
N ILE A 20 -3.96 10.07 6.11
CA ILE A 20 -4.14 9.76 4.67
C ILE A 20 -3.63 10.92 3.82
N GLY A 21 -4.03 12.16 4.13
CA GLY A 21 -3.63 13.33 3.35
C GLY A 21 -2.12 13.57 3.38
N GLN A 22 -1.49 13.34 4.52
CA GLN A 22 -0.04 13.52 4.65
C GLN A 22 0.71 12.48 3.82
N ILE A 23 0.21 11.24 3.78
CA ILE A 23 0.81 10.18 2.96
C ILE A 23 0.60 10.48 1.48
N TYR A 24 -0.60 10.90 1.07
CA TYR A 24 -0.88 11.28 -0.31
C TYR A 24 0.02 12.44 -0.77
N ALA A 25 0.25 13.41 0.10
CA ALA A 25 1.14 14.53 -0.22
C ALA A 25 2.55 14.05 -0.57
N ARG A 26 3.03 13.01 0.08
CA ARG A 26 4.35 12.44 -0.24
C ARG A 26 4.37 11.75 -1.59
N PHE A 27 3.29 11.07 -1.96
CA PHE A 27 3.19 10.47 -3.30
C PHE A 27 3.27 11.56 -4.36
N GLU A 28 2.47 12.59 -4.22
CA GLU A 28 2.37 13.68 -5.20
C GLU A 28 3.68 14.48 -5.27
N ALA A 29 4.30 14.76 -4.13
CA ALA A 29 5.58 15.48 -4.11
C ALA A 29 6.69 14.71 -4.83
N ALA A 30 6.61 13.37 -4.85
CA ALA A 30 7.57 12.53 -5.54
C ALA A 30 7.24 12.36 -7.03
N GLY A 31 6.16 12.95 -7.53
CA GLY A 31 5.74 12.85 -8.93
C GLY A 31 4.89 11.63 -9.24
N LEU A 32 4.38 10.94 -8.21
CA LEU A 32 3.43 9.85 -8.41
C LEU A 32 2.01 10.40 -8.45
N LYS A 33 1.24 9.96 -9.44
CA LYS A 33 -0.16 10.38 -9.58
C LYS A 33 -1.08 9.32 -9.01
N VAL A 34 -2.07 9.75 -8.22
CA VAL A 34 -3.15 8.87 -7.79
C VAL A 34 -4.13 8.77 -8.96
N VAL A 35 -4.26 7.58 -9.54
CA VAL A 35 -5.12 7.36 -10.71
C VAL A 35 -6.33 6.49 -10.40
N ALA A 36 -6.42 5.95 -9.20
CA ALA A 36 -7.60 5.29 -8.65
C ALA A 36 -7.46 5.28 -7.14
N ALA A 37 -8.58 5.40 -6.43
CA ALA A 37 -8.57 5.41 -4.98
C ALA A 37 -9.94 5.01 -4.44
N ARG A 38 -9.95 4.21 -3.36
CA ARG A 38 -11.18 3.89 -2.64
C ARG A 38 -10.88 3.50 -1.21
N MET A 39 -11.77 3.84 -0.31
CA MET A 39 -11.71 3.33 1.06
C MET A 39 -12.55 2.05 1.13
N ALA A 40 -12.07 1.07 1.87
CA ALA A 40 -12.78 -0.19 2.05
C ALA A 40 -12.48 -0.76 3.43
N HIS A 41 -13.43 -1.50 3.96
CA HIS A 41 -13.20 -2.36 5.12
C HIS A 41 -13.19 -3.79 4.58
N LEU A 42 -12.00 -4.38 4.48
CA LEU A 42 -11.85 -5.70 3.85
C LEU A 42 -12.57 -6.77 4.69
N SER A 43 -13.20 -7.71 3.98
CA SER A 43 -13.66 -8.93 4.62
C SER A 43 -12.48 -9.88 4.84
N ARG A 44 -12.66 -10.88 5.71
CA ARG A 44 -11.63 -11.91 5.92
C ARG A 44 -11.31 -12.61 4.60
N ALA A 45 -12.32 -12.98 3.82
CA ALA A 45 -12.11 -13.64 2.53
C ALA A 45 -11.30 -12.77 1.57
N GLU A 46 -11.59 -11.47 1.51
CA GLU A 46 -10.84 -10.56 0.65
C GLU A 46 -9.38 -10.45 1.07
N ALA A 47 -9.13 -10.28 2.37
CA ALA A 47 -7.77 -10.18 2.87
C ALA A 47 -6.99 -11.47 2.68
N GLU A 48 -7.62 -12.62 2.89
CA GLU A 48 -6.99 -13.92 2.67
C GLU A 48 -6.64 -14.13 1.21
N GLN A 49 -7.50 -13.73 0.28
CA GLN A 49 -7.21 -13.83 -1.15
C GLN A 49 -6.08 -12.88 -1.56
N PHE A 50 -6.10 -11.67 -1.06
CA PHE A 50 -5.06 -10.68 -1.40
C PHE A 50 -3.67 -11.16 -0.95
N TYR A 51 -3.60 -11.73 0.25
CA TYR A 51 -2.34 -12.22 0.82
C TYR A 51 -2.12 -13.72 0.62
N ALA A 52 -2.81 -14.34 -0.36
CA ALA A 52 -2.76 -15.78 -0.57
C ALA A 52 -1.34 -16.35 -0.76
N VAL A 53 -0.41 -15.55 -1.32
CA VAL A 53 0.98 -15.96 -1.48
C VAL A 53 1.66 -16.23 -0.14
N HIS A 54 1.10 -15.73 0.96
CA HIS A 54 1.64 -15.91 2.32
C HIS A 54 0.87 -16.92 3.16
N LYS A 55 -0.11 -17.64 2.58
CA LYS A 55 -1.03 -18.47 3.37
C LYS A 55 -0.34 -19.55 4.19
N GLU A 56 0.83 -19.99 3.78
CA GLU A 56 1.61 -21.01 4.49
C GLU A 56 2.59 -20.41 5.52
N ARG A 57 2.65 -19.07 5.62
CA ARG A 57 3.55 -18.40 6.55
C ARG A 57 2.91 -18.30 7.93
N SER A 58 3.76 -18.38 8.96
CA SER A 58 3.29 -18.31 10.36
C SER A 58 2.58 -17.00 10.70
N PHE A 59 2.92 -15.90 10.01
CA PHE A 59 2.33 -14.58 10.26
C PHE A 59 1.02 -14.34 9.51
N PHE A 60 0.56 -15.29 8.67
CA PHE A 60 -0.59 -15.07 7.78
C PHE A 60 -1.87 -14.70 8.55
N LYS A 61 -2.19 -15.46 9.60
CA LYS A 61 -3.40 -15.20 10.39
C LYS A 61 -3.36 -13.81 11.02
N ASP A 62 -2.23 -13.44 11.61
CA ASP A 62 -2.09 -12.13 12.25
C ASP A 62 -2.15 -11.00 11.24
N LEU A 63 -1.56 -11.19 10.05
CA LEU A 63 -1.62 -10.21 8.98
C LEU A 63 -3.06 -9.98 8.53
N VAL A 64 -3.82 -11.06 8.31
CA VAL A 64 -5.24 -10.96 7.92
C VAL A 64 -6.05 -10.29 9.03
N ASP A 65 -5.87 -10.72 10.28
CA ASP A 65 -6.57 -10.12 11.41
C ASP A 65 -6.31 -8.61 11.50
N PHE A 66 -5.06 -8.20 11.28
CA PHE A 66 -4.69 -6.79 11.28
C PHE A 66 -5.36 -6.02 10.15
N MET A 67 -5.31 -6.56 8.93
CA MET A 67 -5.85 -5.86 7.75
C MET A 67 -7.36 -5.71 7.76
N ILE A 68 -8.08 -6.52 8.52
CA ILE A 68 -9.54 -6.41 8.65
C ILE A 68 -9.96 -5.70 9.92
N SER A 69 -9.02 -5.21 10.72
CA SER A 69 -9.32 -4.57 12.00
C SER A 69 -9.95 -3.18 11.85
N GLY A 70 -9.89 -2.58 10.68
CA GLY A 70 -10.48 -1.28 10.39
C GLY A 70 -10.42 -0.96 8.91
N PRO A 71 -10.97 0.18 8.50
CA PRO A 71 -10.91 0.60 7.10
C PRO A 71 -9.47 0.81 6.62
N VAL A 72 -9.27 0.55 5.33
CA VAL A 72 -8.02 0.81 4.63
C VAL A 72 -8.30 1.79 3.49
N MET A 73 -7.28 2.53 3.07
CA MET A 73 -7.35 3.38 1.88
C MET A 73 -6.50 2.75 0.80
N ILE A 74 -7.12 2.43 -0.34
CA ILE A 74 -6.48 1.69 -1.43
C ILE A 74 -6.34 2.62 -2.62
N GLN A 75 -5.16 2.68 -3.23
CA GLN A 75 -4.91 3.54 -4.38
C GLN A 75 -3.98 2.90 -5.38
N VAL A 76 -4.12 3.30 -6.64
CA VAL A 76 -3.16 3.00 -7.70
C VAL A 76 -2.34 4.26 -7.92
N LEU A 77 -1.03 4.11 -7.86
CA LEU A 77 -0.07 5.18 -8.13
C LEU A 77 0.55 4.95 -9.50
N GLU A 78 0.68 6.00 -10.29
CA GLU A 78 1.25 5.92 -11.63
C GLU A 78 2.35 6.95 -11.79
N GLY A 79 3.44 6.55 -12.43
CA GLY A 79 4.57 7.44 -12.71
C GLY A 79 5.77 6.66 -13.22
N GLU A 80 6.84 7.36 -13.55
CA GLU A 80 8.08 6.72 -13.97
C GLU A 80 8.68 5.93 -12.82
N GLY A 81 8.93 4.62 -13.04
CA GLY A 81 9.51 3.77 -12.03
C GLY A 81 8.70 3.73 -10.73
N ALA A 82 7.36 3.73 -10.82
CA ALA A 82 6.47 3.91 -9.67
C ALA A 82 6.70 2.88 -8.58
N ILE A 83 6.99 1.63 -8.94
CA ILE A 83 7.15 0.55 -7.95
C ILE A 83 8.31 0.86 -7.01
N LEU A 84 9.50 1.11 -7.56
CA LEU A 84 10.67 1.41 -6.73
C LEU A 84 10.53 2.74 -6.02
N LYS A 85 10.01 3.75 -6.72
CA LYS A 85 9.81 5.07 -6.13
C LYS A 85 8.90 5.00 -4.90
N ASN A 86 7.81 4.25 -5.00
CA ASN A 86 6.92 4.05 -3.85
C ASN A 86 7.61 3.29 -2.72
N ARG A 87 8.39 2.26 -3.03
CA ARG A 87 9.13 1.51 -2.01
C ARG A 87 10.12 2.39 -1.27
N ASP A 88 10.80 3.28 -2.00
CA ASP A 88 11.73 4.23 -1.38
C ASP A 88 10.98 5.22 -0.46
N LEU A 89 9.79 5.66 -0.88
CA LEU A 89 8.96 6.54 -0.04
C LEU A 89 8.45 5.83 1.22
N MET A 90 8.11 4.55 1.10
CA MET A 90 7.62 3.77 2.25
C MET A 90 8.70 3.54 3.29
N GLY A 91 9.92 3.27 2.86
CA GLY A 91 11.02 2.93 3.74
C GLY A 91 11.05 1.44 4.11
N ALA A 92 12.01 1.07 4.96
CA ALA A 92 12.18 -0.31 5.38
C ALA A 92 10.94 -0.82 6.13
N THR A 93 10.66 -2.12 6.00
CA THR A 93 9.52 -2.77 6.64
C THR A 93 9.49 -2.54 8.14
N ASP A 94 10.67 -2.62 8.79
CA ASP A 94 10.81 -2.28 10.21
C ASP A 94 10.98 -0.76 10.32
N PRO A 95 10.04 -0.05 10.97
CA PRO A 95 10.14 1.41 11.08
C PRO A 95 11.38 1.88 11.84
N LYS A 96 11.94 1.04 12.72
CA LYS A 96 13.19 1.37 13.44
C LYS A 96 14.39 1.41 12.50
N LYS A 97 14.31 0.73 11.36
CA LYS A 97 15.37 0.68 10.35
C LYS A 97 15.06 1.58 9.16
N ALA A 98 13.88 2.17 9.11
CA ALA A 98 13.47 3.04 8.01
C ALA A 98 14.21 4.38 8.11
N ALA A 99 14.68 4.87 6.95
CA ALA A 99 15.37 6.15 6.91
C ALA A 99 14.45 7.30 7.29
N ALA A 100 15.01 8.33 7.90
CA ALA A 100 14.27 9.52 8.28
C ALA A 100 13.56 10.11 7.06
N GLY A 101 12.31 10.56 7.24
CA GLY A 101 11.50 11.12 6.17
C GLY A 101 10.69 10.12 5.37
N THR A 102 10.88 8.82 5.60
CA THR A 102 10.05 7.79 4.97
C THR A 102 8.71 7.69 5.69
N ILE A 103 7.72 7.15 4.99
CA ILE A 103 6.37 6.99 5.55
C ILE A 103 6.40 6.12 6.81
N ARG A 104 7.12 5.00 6.75
CA ARG A 104 7.20 4.09 7.90
C ARG A 104 7.97 4.69 9.07
N ALA A 105 9.03 5.44 8.82
CA ALA A 105 9.75 6.13 9.89
C ALA A 105 8.84 7.10 10.64
N ASP A 106 7.96 7.78 9.92
CA ASP A 106 7.13 8.84 10.51
C ASP A 106 5.80 8.33 11.07
N PHE A 107 5.22 7.29 10.47
CA PHE A 107 3.83 6.90 10.78
C PHE A 107 3.66 5.47 11.26
N ALA A 108 4.65 4.60 11.12
CA ALA A 108 4.53 3.21 11.53
C ALA A 108 4.98 3.01 12.97
N ALA A 109 4.28 2.13 13.70
CA ALA A 109 4.60 1.82 15.09
C ALA A 109 5.50 0.60 15.22
N SER A 110 5.37 -0.39 14.33
CA SER A 110 6.08 -1.67 14.41
C SER A 110 6.11 -2.34 13.04
N ILE A 111 6.78 -3.48 12.94
CA ILE A 111 6.78 -4.30 11.72
C ILE A 111 5.36 -4.72 11.37
N ASP A 112 4.54 -5.08 12.36
CA ASP A 112 3.18 -5.54 12.14
C ASP A 112 2.23 -4.38 11.83
N ALA A 113 2.41 -3.24 12.48
CA ALA A 113 1.63 -2.02 12.25
C ALA A 113 2.51 -1.01 11.50
N ASN A 114 2.79 -1.31 10.23
CA ASN A 114 3.79 -0.57 9.46
C ASN A 114 3.23 0.40 8.42
N ALA A 115 2.01 0.82 8.62
CA ALA A 115 1.33 1.95 7.95
C ALA A 115 0.92 1.72 6.50
N VAL A 116 1.77 1.15 5.66
CA VAL A 116 1.52 1.10 4.21
C VAL A 116 1.96 -0.22 3.59
N HIS A 117 1.32 -0.55 2.47
CA HIS A 117 1.69 -1.64 1.57
C HIS A 117 1.96 -1.05 0.19
N GLY A 118 2.93 -1.61 -0.52
CA GLY A 118 3.19 -1.30 -1.92
C GLY A 118 3.59 -2.56 -2.66
N SER A 119 3.22 -2.66 -3.93
CA SER A 119 3.64 -3.78 -4.78
C SER A 119 5.17 -3.80 -4.88
N ASP A 120 5.74 -5.00 -5.02
CA ASP A 120 7.20 -5.16 -5.00
C ASP A 120 7.80 -5.46 -6.38
N ALA A 121 6.98 -5.77 -7.38
CA ALA A 121 7.44 -6.08 -8.73
C ALA A 121 6.34 -5.82 -9.74
N PRO A 122 6.67 -5.67 -11.06
CA PRO A 122 5.64 -5.47 -12.07
C PRO A 122 4.57 -6.55 -12.10
N GLU A 123 4.95 -7.81 -11.89
CA GLU A 123 4.01 -8.94 -11.90
C GLU A 123 3.03 -8.86 -10.74
N THR A 124 3.52 -8.57 -9.54
CA THR A 124 2.66 -8.44 -8.37
C THR A 124 1.81 -7.18 -8.46
N ALA A 125 2.35 -6.10 -9.01
CA ALA A 125 1.58 -4.87 -9.22
C ALA A 125 0.37 -5.12 -10.12
N ALA A 126 0.55 -5.83 -11.24
CA ALA A 126 -0.55 -6.13 -12.16
C ALA A 126 -1.66 -6.93 -11.46
N VAL A 127 -1.29 -7.95 -10.70
CA VAL A 127 -2.25 -8.78 -9.97
C VAL A 127 -2.97 -7.96 -8.89
N GLU A 128 -2.22 -7.20 -8.11
CA GLU A 128 -2.77 -6.44 -6.98
C GLU A 128 -3.68 -5.31 -7.44
N VAL A 129 -3.30 -4.58 -8.48
CA VAL A 129 -4.13 -3.53 -9.06
C VAL A 129 -5.45 -4.13 -9.55
N GLY A 130 -5.37 -5.23 -10.33
CA GLY A 130 -6.55 -5.90 -10.85
C GLY A 130 -7.45 -6.51 -9.78
N PHE A 131 -6.90 -6.82 -8.61
CA PHE A 131 -7.68 -7.35 -7.51
C PHE A 131 -8.71 -6.33 -6.99
N PHE A 132 -8.33 -5.05 -6.92
CA PHE A 132 -9.17 -4.01 -6.35
C PHE A 132 -9.85 -3.10 -7.37
N PHE A 133 -9.28 -2.93 -8.56
CA PHE A 133 -9.77 -1.96 -9.53
C PHE A 133 -9.93 -2.56 -10.91
N PRO A 134 -11.16 -2.60 -11.44
CA PRO A 134 -11.34 -2.86 -12.88
C PRO A 134 -10.68 -1.73 -13.67
N ALA A 135 -10.21 -2.05 -14.88
CA ALA A 135 -9.52 -1.07 -15.72
C ALA A 135 -10.35 0.20 -15.94
N LEU A 136 -11.68 0.05 -15.99
CA LEU A 136 -12.60 1.16 -16.17
C LEU A 136 -12.51 2.22 -15.05
N ASN A 137 -12.02 1.84 -13.87
CA ASN A 137 -11.94 2.73 -12.70
C ASN A 137 -10.55 3.30 -12.49
N ILE A 138 -9.64 3.14 -13.45
CA ILE A 138 -8.28 3.69 -13.39
C ILE A 138 -8.17 4.77 -14.46
N TYR A 139 -7.76 5.96 -14.06
CA TYR A 139 -7.78 7.16 -14.89
C TYR A 139 -6.36 7.74 -15.01
N SER A 140 -5.60 7.26 -16.01
CA SER A 140 -4.31 7.86 -16.34
C SER A 140 -4.48 9.33 -16.72
N ARG A 141 -3.60 10.19 -16.21
CA ARG A 141 -3.74 11.63 -16.40
C ARG A 141 -2.41 12.38 -16.35
#